data_73847a5e40d6f8f725e35f5c87fa4b3a
#
_entry.id   73847a5e40d6f8f725e35f5c87fa4b3a
#
_cell.length_a   1.000
_cell.length_b   1.000
_cell.length_c   1.000
_cell.angle_alpha   90.00
_cell.angle_beta   90.00
_cell.angle_gamma   90.00
#
_symmetry.space_group_name_H-M   'P 1'
#
loop_
_entity.id
_entity.type
_entity.pdbx_description
1 polymer ?
#
loop_
_entity_poly.entity_id
_entity_poly.type
_entity_poly.pdbx_seq_one_letter_code
_entity_poly.pdbx_strand_id
1 'polypeptide(L)'
;MRKHRRLLLGLALLTACCLAQLTVAVATHKPTATNFSVRVENISNAEGMTASNGDKFPFALSPGMFVLSEKNAPLFTEGKPARNGLEMQAEDGDPSGLVASLVARHHSSNLHGVFNMPVGTMAAGPIRPGDSYEFTVTAMPGMKLFMTQMFGQSNDWFYAPGANGITLFDSKGNPVTGDVTDQLILWNAGTEKDEEIGIGPNQGPRQKATNTGVDEHGVVIRVKDIRWTGKNAEFFRITITPEAGM
;
A
#
# COMPACT_ATOMS: atom_id res chain seq x y z
N MET A 1 94.51 -34.38 32.57
CA MET A 1 93.64 -33.92 31.48
C MET A 1 92.18 -33.99 31.93
N ARG A 2 91.58 -32.92 32.37
CA ARG A 2 90.18 -32.81 32.80
C ARG A 2 89.56 -31.68 32.06
N LYS A 3 88.53 -31.94 31.22
CA LYS A 3 87.75 -30.97 30.46
C LYS A 3 86.59 -30.46 31.37
N HIS A 4 86.54 -29.18 31.62
CA HIS A 4 85.39 -28.53 32.28
C HIS A 4 84.29 -28.17 31.27
N ARG A 5 83.13 -28.75 31.47
CA ARG A 5 81.91 -28.36 30.77
C ARG A 5 81.22 -27.22 31.55
N ARG A 6 81.11 -26.06 30.93
CA ARG A 6 80.31 -24.95 31.47
C ARG A 6 78.84 -25.12 31.03
N LEU A 7 77.95 -25.20 32.00
CA LEU A 7 76.51 -25.26 31.85
C LEU A 7 76.00 -23.83 31.74
N LEU A 8 75.41 -23.43 30.61
CA LEU A 8 74.71 -22.18 30.45
C LEU A 8 73.24 -22.37 30.75
N LEU A 9 72.73 -21.82 31.84
CA LEU A 9 71.28 -21.72 32.13
C LEU A 9 70.70 -20.57 31.33
N GLY A 10 69.88 -20.90 30.33
CA GLY A 10 69.06 -19.91 29.62
C GLY A 10 67.74 -19.68 30.33
N LEU A 11 67.53 -18.49 30.84
CA LEU A 11 66.30 -18.06 31.45
C LEU A 11 65.32 -17.61 30.32
N ALA A 12 64.33 -18.43 30.03
CA ALA A 12 63.26 -18.08 29.11
C ALA A 12 62.16 -17.27 29.84
N LEU A 13 62.07 -15.98 29.58
CA LEU A 13 60.97 -15.11 30.03
C LEU A 13 59.76 -15.37 29.10
N LEU A 14 58.74 -16.06 29.58
CA LEU A 14 57.42 -16.15 28.96
C LEU A 14 56.62 -14.87 29.26
N THR A 15 56.55 -13.95 28.29
CA THR A 15 55.62 -12.83 28.34
C THR A 15 54.24 -13.36 27.85
N ALA A 16 53.33 -13.59 28.78
CA ALA A 16 51.93 -13.87 28.50
C ALA A 16 51.22 -12.57 28.08
N CYS A 17 51.00 -12.42 26.77
CA CYS A 17 50.21 -11.32 26.21
C CYS A 17 48.75 -11.67 26.34
N CYS A 18 48.02 -11.19 27.36
CA CYS A 18 46.58 -11.27 27.51
C CYS A 18 45.92 -10.36 26.44
N LEU A 19 45.57 -10.90 25.30
CA LEU A 19 44.65 -10.23 24.36
C LEU A 19 43.23 -10.30 24.99
N ALA A 20 42.81 -9.21 25.61
CA ALA A 20 41.40 -9.01 25.97
C ALA A 20 40.61 -8.83 24.68
N GLN A 21 39.91 -9.86 24.25
CA GLN A 21 38.94 -9.76 23.15
C GLN A 21 37.74 -8.96 23.68
N LEU A 22 37.62 -7.70 23.25
CA LEU A 22 36.39 -6.93 23.41
C LEU A 22 35.32 -7.55 22.51
N THR A 23 34.50 -8.44 23.04
CA THR A 23 33.27 -8.85 22.36
C THR A 23 32.27 -7.71 22.45
N VAL A 24 32.15 -6.94 21.37
CA VAL A 24 31.05 -6.00 21.19
C VAL A 24 29.79 -6.85 21.03
N ALA A 25 29.00 -6.95 22.10
CA ALA A 25 27.66 -7.53 22.02
C ALA A 25 26.81 -6.60 21.14
N VAL A 26 26.65 -6.93 19.87
CA VAL A 26 25.64 -6.31 19.04
C VAL A 26 24.30 -6.74 19.63
N ALA A 27 23.63 -5.82 20.31
CA ALA A 27 22.26 -6.03 20.77
C ALA A 27 21.40 -6.27 19.53
N THR A 28 21.04 -7.52 19.26
CA THR A 28 20.04 -7.86 18.24
C THR A 28 18.70 -7.35 18.73
N HIS A 29 18.34 -6.14 18.30
CA HIS A 29 17.01 -5.60 18.57
C HIS A 29 16.01 -6.51 17.87
N LYS A 30 15.17 -7.21 18.65
CA LYS A 30 14.09 -8.04 18.09
C LYS A 30 13.12 -7.09 17.35
N PRO A 31 12.82 -7.31 16.08
CA PRO A 31 11.87 -6.48 15.37
C PRO A 31 10.56 -6.40 16.14
N THR A 32 10.08 -5.19 16.41
CA THR A 32 8.82 -4.93 17.11
C THR A 32 7.77 -4.51 16.09
N ALA A 33 6.55 -4.99 16.27
CA ALA A 33 5.41 -4.51 15.49
C ALA A 33 5.16 -3.03 15.79
N THR A 34 4.80 -2.28 14.76
CA THR A 34 4.43 -0.87 14.87
C THR A 34 3.02 -0.69 14.32
N ASN A 35 2.19 0.03 15.06
CA ASN A 35 0.91 0.50 14.58
C ASN A 35 1.13 1.76 13.73
N PHE A 36 0.43 1.82 12.61
CA PHE A 36 0.39 3.00 11.76
C PHE A 36 -1.06 3.42 11.56
N SER A 37 -1.36 4.69 11.81
CA SER A 37 -2.56 5.33 11.28
C SER A 37 -2.31 5.64 9.80
N VAL A 38 -3.26 5.25 8.96
CA VAL A 38 -3.31 5.54 7.53
C VAL A 38 -4.53 6.41 7.27
N ARG A 39 -4.31 7.60 6.73
CA ARG A 39 -5.38 8.54 6.40
C ARG A 39 -5.39 8.79 4.90
N VAL A 40 -6.56 8.63 4.28
CA VAL A 40 -6.84 8.92 2.88
C VAL A 40 -7.78 10.10 2.82
N GLU A 41 -7.33 11.23 2.31
CA GLU A 41 -8.09 12.48 2.22
C GLU A 41 -8.42 12.80 0.77
N ASN A 42 -9.66 13.09 0.47
CA ASN A 42 -10.04 13.68 -0.81
C ASN A 42 -9.86 15.20 -0.71
N ILE A 43 -8.75 15.69 -1.29
CA ILE A 43 -8.39 17.13 -1.28
C ILE A 43 -8.74 17.83 -2.59
N SER A 44 -9.50 17.17 -3.45
CA SER A 44 -9.88 17.71 -4.76
C SER A 44 -10.78 18.95 -4.62
N ASN A 45 -10.88 19.71 -5.72
CA ASN A 45 -11.69 20.90 -5.76
C ASN A 45 -13.19 20.58 -5.54
N ALA A 46 -13.82 21.28 -4.58
CA ALA A 46 -15.25 21.16 -4.29
C ALA A 46 -16.15 21.58 -5.46
N GLU A 47 -15.67 22.50 -6.34
CA GLU A 47 -16.35 22.90 -7.57
C GLU A 47 -16.44 21.74 -8.59
N GLY A 48 -15.66 20.68 -8.38
CA GLY A 48 -15.60 19.52 -9.25
C GLY A 48 -14.77 19.77 -10.52
N MET A 49 -14.77 18.76 -11.36
CA MET A 49 -14.15 18.76 -12.68
C MET A 49 -15.22 19.00 -13.75
N THR A 50 -14.79 19.32 -14.97
CA THR A 50 -15.71 19.60 -16.07
C THR A 50 -15.53 18.54 -17.16
N ALA A 51 -16.60 17.86 -17.52
CA ALA A 51 -16.65 16.93 -18.65
C ALA A 51 -16.68 17.69 -20.00
N SER A 52 -16.53 16.96 -21.11
CA SER A 52 -16.52 17.54 -22.45
C SER A 52 -17.84 18.22 -22.84
N ASN A 53 -18.96 17.77 -22.26
CA ASN A 53 -20.29 18.36 -22.46
C ASN A 53 -20.57 19.56 -21.54
N GLY A 54 -19.62 19.95 -20.70
CA GLY A 54 -19.74 21.06 -19.75
C GLY A 54 -20.31 20.67 -18.36
N ASP A 55 -20.75 19.44 -18.17
CA ASP A 55 -21.25 18.99 -16.89
C ASP A 55 -20.14 18.96 -15.82
N LYS A 56 -20.50 19.29 -14.59
CA LYS A 56 -19.62 19.21 -13.44
C LYS A 56 -19.80 17.89 -12.71
N PHE A 57 -18.68 17.32 -12.27
CA PHE A 57 -18.67 16.11 -11.45
C PHE A 57 -17.57 16.16 -10.39
N PRO A 58 -17.82 15.66 -9.16
CA PRO A 58 -16.81 15.62 -8.12
C PRO A 58 -15.81 14.49 -8.39
N PHE A 59 -14.56 14.68 -7.98
CA PHE A 59 -13.66 13.54 -7.77
C PHE A 59 -14.19 12.72 -6.59
N ALA A 60 -14.19 11.40 -6.70
CA ALA A 60 -14.61 10.52 -5.63
C ALA A 60 -13.74 9.26 -5.60
N LEU A 61 -13.48 8.77 -4.40
CA LEU A 61 -12.83 7.48 -4.15
C LEU A 61 -13.81 6.57 -3.43
N SER A 62 -13.93 5.34 -3.89
CA SER A 62 -14.80 4.34 -3.28
C SER A 62 -14.28 3.86 -1.93
N PRO A 63 -15.09 3.12 -1.17
CA PRO A 63 -14.58 2.14 -0.22
C PRO A 63 -13.44 1.32 -0.81
N GLY A 64 -12.52 0.90 0.04
CA GLY A 64 -11.38 0.12 -0.39
C GLY A 64 -10.95 -0.90 0.64
N MET A 65 -9.88 -1.60 0.33
CA MET A 65 -9.27 -2.53 1.25
C MET A 65 -7.76 -2.34 1.31
N PHE A 66 -7.18 -2.86 2.38
CA PHE A 66 -5.73 -2.97 2.53
C PHE A 66 -5.31 -4.39 2.84
N VAL A 67 -4.04 -4.68 2.55
CA VAL A 67 -3.36 -5.90 2.98
C VAL A 67 -1.89 -5.61 3.29
N LEU A 68 -1.38 -6.18 4.37
CA LEU A 68 0.03 -6.19 4.71
C LEU A 68 0.67 -7.47 4.18
N SER A 69 1.81 -7.35 3.53
CA SER A 69 2.52 -8.50 2.98
C SER A 69 4.02 -8.23 2.88
N GLU A 70 4.82 -9.28 3.10
CA GLU A 70 6.24 -9.29 2.77
C GLU A 70 6.47 -9.61 1.28
N LYS A 71 5.45 -10.16 0.61
CA LYS A 71 5.48 -10.53 -0.81
C LYS A 71 4.92 -9.40 -1.66
N ASN A 72 5.40 -9.29 -2.88
CA ASN A 72 4.94 -8.29 -3.83
C ASN A 72 3.53 -8.60 -4.38
N ALA A 73 2.78 -7.55 -4.71
CA ALA A 73 1.53 -7.55 -5.47
C ALA A 73 0.48 -8.62 -5.05
N PRO A 74 0.01 -8.64 -3.79
CA PRO A 74 -0.93 -9.65 -3.35
C PRO A 74 -2.36 -9.48 -3.93
N LEU A 75 -2.71 -8.30 -4.46
CA LEU A 75 -4.08 -7.99 -4.94
C LEU A 75 -4.25 -8.24 -6.44
N PHE A 76 -3.28 -7.88 -7.27
CA PHE A 76 -3.33 -8.05 -8.71
C PHE A 76 -1.92 -8.17 -9.31
N THR A 77 -1.84 -8.43 -10.61
CA THR A 77 -0.59 -8.47 -11.37
C THR A 77 -0.77 -7.67 -12.66
N GLU A 78 0.07 -6.67 -12.89
CA GLU A 78 0.12 -5.91 -14.15
C GLU A 78 0.28 -6.86 -15.35
N GLY A 79 -0.47 -6.64 -16.41
CA GLY A 79 -0.47 -7.47 -17.62
C GLY A 79 -1.23 -8.80 -17.50
N LYS A 80 -1.99 -9.01 -16.42
CA LYS A 80 -2.87 -10.17 -16.24
C LYS A 80 -4.32 -9.72 -16.10
N PRO A 81 -5.30 -10.57 -16.49
CA PRO A 81 -6.71 -10.28 -16.27
C PRO A 81 -7.01 -9.99 -14.80
N ALA A 82 -7.95 -9.10 -14.54
CA ALA A 82 -8.50 -8.87 -13.21
C ALA A 82 -9.09 -10.18 -12.67
N ARG A 83 -8.77 -10.50 -11.41
CA ARG A 83 -9.19 -11.74 -10.75
C ARG A 83 -9.41 -11.50 -9.27
N ASN A 84 -9.95 -12.52 -8.60
CA ASN A 84 -10.05 -12.54 -7.14
C ASN A 84 -10.90 -11.41 -6.54
N GLY A 85 -11.85 -10.87 -7.30
CA GLY A 85 -12.73 -9.79 -6.87
C GLY A 85 -12.18 -8.38 -7.16
N LEU A 86 -11.11 -8.26 -7.96
CA LEU A 86 -10.60 -6.95 -8.38
C LEU A 86 -11.61 -6.20 -9.27
N GLU A 87 -12.32 -6.92 -10.14
CA GLU A 87 -13.40 -6.40 -10.98
C GLU A 87 -14.45 -5.67 -10.12
N MET A 88 -15.05 -6.34 -9.13
CA MET A 88 -16.00 -5.71 -8.19
C MET A 88 -15.44 -4.46 -7.50
N GLN A 89 -14.16 -4.49 -7.13
CA GLN A 89 -13.51 -3.32 -6.51
C GLN A 89 -13.33 -2.18 -7.51
N ALA A 90 -13.00 -2.48 -8.75
CA ALA A 90 -12.68 -1.48 -9.76
C ALA A 90 -13.93 -0.86 -10.41
N GLU A 91 -15.01 -1.63 -10.56
CA GLU A 91 -16.26 -1.21 -11.18
C GLU A 91 -17.27 -0.66 -10.19
N ASP A 92 -17.43 -1.36 -9.06
CA ASP A 92 -18.50 -1.10 -8.08
C ASP A 92 -17.98 -0.44 -6.79
N GLY A 93 -16.66 -0.38 -6.61
CA GLY A 93 -16.05 0.06 -5.36
C GLY A 93 -16.31 -0.90 -4.20
N ASP A 94 -16.59 -2.16 -4.50
CA ASP A 94 -16.88 -3.21 -3.51
C ASP A 94 -15.63 -4.09 -3.25
N PRO A 95 -14.99 -3.98 -2.08
CA PRO A 95 -13.80 -4.76 -1.73
C PRO A 95 -14.11 -6.22 -1.32
N SER A 96 -15.37 -6.61 -1.19
CA SER A 96 -15.76 -7.89 -0.58
C SER A 96 -15.21 -9.11 -1.33
N GLY A 97 -15.14 -9.05 -2.66
CA GLY A 97 -14.57 -10.12 -3.48
C GLY A 97 -13.06 -10.30 -3.25
N LEU A 98 -12.32 -9.20 -3.10
CA LEU A 98 -10.88 -9.24 -2.78
C LEU A 98 -10.66 -9.82 -1.38
N VAL A 99 -11.44 -9.40 -0.38
CA VAL A 99 -11.38 -9.93 0.99
C VAL A 99 -11.66 -11.43 0.99
N ALA A 100 -12.74 -11.86 0.33
CA ALA A 100 -13.10 -13.28 0.23
C ALA A 100 -11.96 -14.11 -0.39
N SER A 101 -11.29 -13.57 -1.41
CA SER A 101 -10.14 -14.20 -2.05
C SER A 101 -8.93 -14.33 -1.11
N LEU A 102 -8.65 -13.32 -0.27
CA LEU A 102 -7.57 -13.40 0.73
C LEU A 102 -7.87 -14.45 1.79
N VAL A 103 -9.11 -14.49 2.29
CA VAL A 103 -9.57 -15.51 3.24
C VAL A 103 -9.43 -16.92 2.65
N ALA A 104 -9.88 -17.12 1.42
CA ALA A 104 -9.78 -18.42 0.72
C ALA A 104 -8.33 -18.87 0.52
N ARG A 105 -7.39 -17.95 0.43
CA ARG A 105 -5.94 -18.23 0.35
C ARG A 105 -5.26 -18.32 1.72
N HIS A 106 -6.03 -18.40 2.78
CA HIS A 106 -5.53 -18.45 4.18
C HIS A 106 -4.64 -17.29 4.58
N HIS A 107 -4.89 -16.10 4.01
CA HIS A 107 -4.20 -14.88 4.45
C HIS A 107 -4.72 -14.51 5.85
N SER A 108 -3.81 -14.26 6.78
CA SER A 108 -4.19 -13.95 8.17
C SER A 108 -5.09 -12.73 8.26
N SER A 109 -6.19 -12.85 9.00
CA SER A 109 -7.21 -11.80 9.12
C SER A 109 -6.70 -10.49 9.75
N ASN A 110 -5.64 -10.55 10.54
CA ASN A 110 -4.99 -9.36 11.10
C ASN A 110 -4.06 -8.63 10.13
N LEU A 111 -3.86 -9.18 8.93
CA LEU A 111 -3.02 -8.59 7.89
C LEU A 111 -3.81 -7.94 6.76
N HIS A 112 -5.13 -7.90 6.83
CA HIS A 112 -5.97 -7.22 5.84
C HIS A 112 -7.23 -6.65 6.49
N GLY A 113 -7.84 -5.69 5.83
CA GLY A 113 -9.07 -5.07 6.28
C GLY A 113 -9.70 -4.18 5.22
N VAL A 114 -10.90 -3.69 5.53
CA VAL A 114 -11.67 -2.77 4.68
C VAL A 114 -11.68 -1.40 5.34
N PHE A 115 -11.56 -0.35 4.54
CA PHE A 115 -11.84 1.01 4.92
C PHE A 115 -12.98 1.53 4.04
N ASN A 116 -14.13 1.74 4.63
CA ASN A 116 -15.36 2.03 3.90
C ASN A 116 -16.24 3.09 4.57
N MET A 117 -15.83 3.58 5.73
CA MET A 117 -16.63 4.53 6.50
C MET A 117 -15.89 5.87 6.55
N PRO A 118 -16.40 6.91 5.89
CA PRO A 118 -15.80 8.23 5.98
C PRO A 118 -15.77 8.73 7.43
N VAL A 119 -14.70 9.43 7.80
CA VAL A 119 -14.53 9.98 9.14
C VAL A 119 -15.71 10.89 9.48
N GLY A 120 -16.29 10.68 10.67
CA GLY A 120 -17.45 11.45 11.15
C GLY A 120 -18.81 10.95 10.63
N THR A 121 -18.85 9.86 9.85
CA THR A 121 -20.11 9.25 9.40
C THR A 121 -20.38 7.93 10.12
N MET A 122 -21.63 7.45 10.04
CA MET A 122 -22.05 6.14 10.56
C MET A 122 -22.46 5.17 9.44
N ALA A 123 -22.20 5.53 8.20
CA ALA A 123 -22.55 4.72 7.03
C ALA A 123 -21.33 4.54 6.11
N ALA A 124 -21.21 3.35 5.56
CA ALA A 124 -20.24 3.09 4.49
C ALA A 124 -20.59 3.89 3.24
N GLY A 125 -19.58 4.38 2.54
CA GLY A 125 -19.77 5.16 1.32
C GLY A 125 -18.45 5.72 0.79
N PRO A 126 -18.47 6.33 -0.41
CA PRO A 126 -17.31 6.97 -1.01
C PRO A 126 -16.95 8.27 -0.28
N ILE A 127 -15.67 8.66 -0.36
CA ILE A 127 -15.20 9.98 0.04
C ILE A 127 -15.23 10.94 -1.16
N ARG A 128 -15.81 12.12 -0.92
CA ARG A 128 -15.93 13.25 -1.83
C ARG A 128 -15.01 14.39 -1.39
N PRO A 129 -14.90 15.50 -2.13
CA PRO A 129 -14.06 16.63 -1.71
C PRO A 129 -14.28 17.05 -0.27
N GLY A 130 -13.23 17.00 0.54
CA GLY A 130 -13.24 17.29 1.97
C GLY A 130 -13.43 16.09 2.90
N ASP A 131 -13.86 14.94 2.39
CA ASP A 131 -14.02 13.73 3.19
C ASP A 131 -12.69 12.96 3.31
N SER A 132 -12.65 12.02 4.26
CA SER A 132 -11.50 11.14 4.45
C SER A 132 -11.88 9.78 4.99
N TYR A 133 -11.05 8.77 4.71
CA TYR A 133 -11.00 7.51 5.48
C TYR A 133 -9.81 7.55 6.44
N GLU A 134 -9.94 6.82 7.54
CA GLU A 134 -8.84 6.57 8.47
C GLU A 134 -8.91 5.12 8.98
N PHE A 135 -7.77 4.44 9.00
CA PHE A 135 -7.67 3.08 9.50
C PHE A 135 -6.28 2.81 10.07
N THR A 136 -6.17 1.81 10.95
CA THR A 136 -4.91 1.42 11.57
C THR A 136 -4.43 0.08 11.01
N VAL A 137 -3.12 -0.03 10.81
CA VAL A 137 -2.45 -1.28 10.44
C VAL A 137 -1.32 -1.58 11.43
N THR A 138 -1.15 -2.85 11.79
CA THR A 138 -0.04 -3.31 12.65
C THR A 138 0.95 -4.08 11.79
N ALA A 139 2.13 -3.50 11.55
CA ALA A 139 3.12 -4.05 10.64
C ALA A 139 4.44 -4.39 11.34
N MET A 140 5.11 -5.42 10.88
CA MET A 140 6.49 -5.76 11.23
C MET A 140 7.45 -5.16 10.20
N PRO A 141 8.70 -4.81 10.59
CA PRO A 141 9.74 -4.46 9.61
C PRO A 141 9.85 -5.49 8.49
N GLY A 142 9.90 -5.00 7.24
CA GLY A 142 9.87 -5.83 6.04
C GLY A 142 8.50 -5.95 5.37
N MET A 143 7.41 -5.74 6.10
CA MET A 143 6.07 -5.69 5.52
C MET A 143 5.85 -4.41 4.72
N LYS A 144 5.03 -4.53 3.68
CA LYS A 144 4.54 -3.46 2.83
C LYS A 144 3.04 -3.36 2.94
N LEU A 145 2.53 -2.14 2.78
CA LEU A 145 1.10 -1.91 2.68
C LEU A 145 0.69 -1.92 1.20
N PHE A 146 -0.27 -2.77 0.87
CA PHE A 146 -1.00 -2.74 -0.39
C PHE A 146 -2.42 -2.29 -0.09
N MET A 147 -2.96 -1.45 -0.94
CA MET A 147 -4.34 -0.99 -0.82
C MET A 147 -4.92 -0.76 -2.20
N THR A 148 -6.24 -0.74 -2.29
CA THR A 148 -6.95 -0.43 -3.52
C THR A 148 -8.27 0.26 -3.21
N GLN A 149 -8.67 1.17 -4.10
CA GLN A 149 -9.93 1.89 -4.09
C GLN A 149 -10.25 2.36 -5.52
N MET A 150 -11.51 2.30 -5.90
CA MET A 150 -11.96 2.71 -7.22
C MET A 150 -11.86 4.24 -7.38
N PHE A 151 -11.50 4.71 -8.58
CA PHE A 151 -11.81 6.07 -9.01
C PHE A 151 -13.30 6.12 -9.40
N GLY A 152 -14.13 6.62 -8.50
CA GLY A 152 -15.57 6.47 -8.56
C GLY A 152 -16.29 7.13 -9.74
N GLN A 153 -15.58 7.83 -10.61
CA GLN A 153 -16.12 8.44 -11.84
C GLN A 153 -15.65 7.75 -13.13
N SER A 154 -15.02 6.59 -12.99
CA SER A 154 -14.57 5.74 -14.09
C SER A 154 -15.45 4.50 -14.20
N ASN A 155 -15.22 3.69 -15.23
CA ASN A 155 -15.83 2.37 -15.37
C ASN A 155 -15.11 1.38 -14.47
N ASP A 156 -13.79 1.20 -14.65
CA ASP A 156 -13.00 0.20 -13.94
C ASP A 156 -11.61 0.67 -13.52
N TRP A 157 -11.42 1.99 -13.36
CA TRP A 157 -10.13 2.51 -12.91
C TRP A 157 -10.03 2.52 -11.39
N PHE A 158 -8.86 2.17 -10.90
CA PHE A 158 -8.59 2.11 -9.47
C PHE A 158 -7.19 2.61 -9.11
N TYR A 159 -7.04 3.11 -7.91
CA TYR A 159 -5.76 3.49 -7.33
C TYR A 159 -5.21 2.36 -6.48
N ALA A 160 -3.96 2.00 -6.72
CA ALA A 160 -3.20 1.04 -5.91
C ALA A 160 -1.69 1.30 -6.05
N PRO A 161 -0.86 0.90 -5.10
CA PRO A 161 0.59 0.92 -5.28
C PRO A 161 1.00 -0.09 -6.36
N GLY A 162 2.21 0.10 -6.90
CA GLY A 162 2.83 -0.91 -7.76
C GLY A 162 3.19 -2.20 -7.00
N ALA A 163 3.83 -3.14 -7.70
CA ALA A 163 4.18 -4.45 -7.16
C ALA A 163 4.98 -4.42 -5.84
N ASN A 164 5.67 -3.33 -5.56
CA ASN A 164 6.48 -3.19 -4.34
C ASN A 164 5.70 -2.69 -3.12
N GLY A 165 4.42 -2.32 -3.27
CA GLY A 165 3.62 -1.77 -2.18
C GLY A 165 4.13 -0.43 -1.63
N ILE A 166 3.44 0.09 -0.63
CA ILE A 166 3.83 1.28 0.13
C ILE A 166 4.83 0.86 1.22
N THR A 167 5.93 1.60 1.30
CA THR A 167 6.98 1.34 2.29
C THR A 167 6.56 1.87 3.66
N LEU A 168 6.51 0.99 4.67
CA LEU A 168 6.20 1.34 6.05
C LEU A 168 7.45 1.48 6.95
N PHE A 169 8.58 0.93 6.53
CA PHE A 169 9.84 0.99 7.27
C PHE A 169 10.99 1.32 6.33
N ASP A 170 11.94 2.10 6.82
CA ASP A 170 13.19 2.39 6.09
C ASP A 170 14.12 1.15 6.04
N SER A 171 15.25 1.25 5.37
CA SER A 171 16.23 0.17 5.26
C SER A 171 16.89 -0.25 6.58
N LYS A 172 16.73 0.56 7.64
CA LYS A 172 17.22 0.28 9.00
C LYS A 172 16.12 -0.30 9.90
N GLY A 173 14.89 -0.43 9.38
CA GLY A 173 13.74 -0.91 10.13
C GLY A 173 13.04 0.17 10.97
N ASN A 174 13.34 1.44 10.78
CA ASN A 174 12.62 2.52 11.45
C ASN A 174 11.29 2.79 10.75
N PRO A 175 10.20 3.06 11.49
CA PRO A 175 8.92 3.44 10.91
C PRO A 175 9.04 4.70 10.05
N VAL A 176 8.42 4.67 8.87
CA VAL A 176 8.30 5.82 7.97
C VAL A 176 7.05 6.62 8.34
N THR A 177 7.11 7.94 8.22
CA THR A 177 5.97 8.85 8.43
C THR A 177 5.87 9.86 7.30
N GLY A 178 4.67 10.35 7.03
CA GLY A 178 4.41 11.42 6.08
C GLY A 178 3.57 11.02 4.89
N ASP A 179 3.63 11.85 3.86
CA ASP A 179 2.85 11.72 2.63
C ASP A 179 3.43 10.60 1.74
N VAL A 180 2.57 9.68 1.34
CA VAL A 180 2.90 8.54 0.46
C VAL A 180 2.04 8.52 -0.81
N THR A 181 1.37 9.61 -1.11
CA THR A 181 0.42 9.76 -2.23
C THR A 181 1.03 9.34 -3.56
N ASP A 182 2.28 9.70 -3.81
CA ASP A 182 2.98 9.40 -5.07
C ASP A 182 3.34 7.92 -5.23
N GLN A 183 3.17 7.11 -4.19
CA GLN A 183 3.36 5.66 -4.30
C GLN A 183 2.14 4.94 -4.92
N LEU A 184 1.00 5.64 -5.05
CA LEU A 184 -0.18 5.13 -5.74
C LEU A 184 -0.10 5.39 -7.24
N ILE A 185 -0.58 4.43 -7.99
CA ILE A 185 -0.66 4.45 -9.45
C ILE A 185 -2.14 4.31 -9.81
N LEU A 186 -2.57 5.02 -10.84
CA LEU A 186 -3.89 4.83 -11.43
C LEU A 186 -3.82 3.68 -12.44
N TRP A 187 -4.65 2.68 -12.22
CA TRP A 187 -4.75 1.45 -13.01
C TRP A 187 -6.11 1.38 -13.68
N ASN A 188 -6.17 0.75 -14.86
CA ASN A 188 -7.37 0.27 -15.51
C ASN A 188 -7.41 -1.26 -15.30
N ALA A 189 -8.52 -1.80 -14.85
CA ALA A 189 -8.66 -3.23 -14.58
C ALA A 189 -8.80 -4.06 -15.87
N GLY A 190 -9.21 -3.43 -16.99
CA GLY A 190 -9.43 -4.07 -18.27
C GLY A 190 -10.68 -4.94 -18.28
N THR A 191 -11.64 -4.65 -17.42
CA THR A 191 -12.87 -5.41 -17.28
C THR A 191 -14.03 -4.76 -18.02
N GLU A 192 -14.14 -3.43 -17.96
CA GLU A 192 -15.14 -2.66 -18.72
C GLU A 192 -14.50 -1.70 -19.71
N LYS A 193 -15.15 -1.48 -20.85
CA LYS A 193 -14.73 -0.45 -21.81
C LYS A 193 -14.87 0.93 -21.22
N ASP A 194 -13.81 1.72 -21.38
CA ASP A 194 -13.78 3.09 -20.91
C ASP A 194 -14.86 3.96 -21.57
N GLU A 195 -15.62 4.65 -20.75
CA GLU A 195 -16.46 5.77 -21.11
C GLU A 195 -15.78 7.08 -20.70
N GLU A 196 -16.28 8.20 -21.16
CA GLU A 196 -15.76 9.50 -20.73
C GLU A 196 -15.96 9.67 -19.21
N ILE A 197 -14.86 9.93 -18.50
CA ILE A 197 -14.85 10.12 -17.06
C ILE A 197 -15.86 11.23 -16.66
N GLY A 198 -16.70 10.90 -15.69
CA GLY A 198 -17.65 11.82 -15.06
C GLY A 198 -19.03 11.87 -15.71
N ILE A 199 -19.23 11.30 -16.92
CA ILE A 199 -20.52 11.34 -17.62
C ILE A 199 -20.95 9.99 -18.21
N GLY A 200 -20.10 8.98 -18.20
CA GLY A 200 -20.43 7.64 -18.69
C GLY A 200 -21.58 7.02 -17.90
N PRO A 201 -22.61 6.45 -18.56
CA PRO A 201 -23.81 5.90 -17.93
C PRO A 201 -23.54 4.66 -17.07
N ASN A 202 -22.46 3.93 -17.33
CA ASN A 202 -22.10 2.71 -16.59
C ASN A 202 -21.07 2.95 -15.48
N GLN A 203 -20.71 4.20 -15.21
CA GLN A 203 -19.82 4.55 -14.11
C GLN A 203 -20.56 4.56 -12.76
N GLY A 204 -19.90 4.22 -11.68
CA GLY A 204 -20.45 4.00 -10.34
C GLY A 204 -21.60 4.94 -9.91
N PRO A 205 -21.50 6.30 -10.05
CA PRO A 205 -22.59 7.20 -9.65
C PRO A 205 -23.83 7.16 -10.55
N ARG A 206 -23.76 6.55 -11.74
CA ARG A 206 -24.80 6.58 -12.79
C ARG A 206 -25.27 5.21 -13.22
N GLN A 207 -24.49 4.17 -12.94
CA GLN A 207 -24.88 2.79 -13.29
C GLN A 207 -26.18 2.38 -12.58
N LYS A 208 -26.99 1.58 -13.25
CA LYS A 208 -28.30 1.13 -12.74
C LYS A 208 -28.20 -0.11 -11.85
N ALA A 209 -27.14 -0.86 -11.99
CA ALA A 209 -26.82 -2.05 -11.21
C ALA A 209 -25.30 -2.28 -11.28
N THR A 210 -24.78 -3.18 -10.47
CA THR A 210 -23.40 -3.65 -10.56
C THR A 210 -23.15 -4.37 -11.87
N ASN A 211 -21.93 -4.28 -12.40
CA ASN A 211 -21.48 -4.97 -13.62
C ASN A 211 -22.41 -4.71 -14.82
N THR A 212 -22.61 -3.43 -15.17
CA THR A 212 -23.54 -3.01 -16.25
C THR A 212 -22.87 -2.50 -17.50
N GLY A 213 -21.56 -2.29 -17.48
CA GLY A 213 -20.80 -1.82 -18.62
C GLY A 213 -20.61 -2.86 -19.71
N VAL A 214 -19.89 -2.48 -20.76
CA VAL A 214 -19.52 -3.39 -21.84
C VAL A 214 -18.21 -4.06 -21.51
N ASP A 215 -18.20 -5.39 -21.38
CA ASP A 215 -16.98 -6.16 -21.08
C ASP A 215 -15.85 -5.84 -22.06
N GLU A 216 -14.65 -5.57 -21.55
CA GLU A 216 -13.45 -5.37 -22.34
C GLU A 216 -12.63 -6.64 -22.55
N HIS A 217 -12.66 -7.57 -21.58
CA HIS A 217 -11.86 -8.80 -21.53
C HIS A 217 -10.34 -8.54 -21.63
N GLY A 218 -9.91 -7.42 -21.08
CA GLY A 218 -8.52 -6.95 -21.12
C GLY A 218 -7.65 -7.49 -19.99
N VAL A 219 -6.63 -6.73 -19.67
CA VAL A 219 -5.68 -7.01 -18.59
C VAL A 219 -5.43 -5.74 -17.79
N VAL A 220 -5.02 -5.91 -16.54
CA VAL A 220 -4.67 -4.77 -15.68
C VAL A 220 -3.48 -4.02 -16.26
N ILE A 221 -3.65 -2.75 -16.57
CA ILE A 221 -2.61 -1.86 -17.10
C ILE A 221 -2.61 -0.53 -16.37
N ARG A 222 -1.51 0.20 -16.49
CA ARG A 222 -1.46 1.59 -16.02
C ARG A 222 -2.26 2.48 -16.95
N VAL A 223 -3.09 3.34 -16.39
CA VAL A 223 -3.74 4.39 -17.15
C VAL A 223 -2.67 5.32 -17.73
N LYS A 224 -2.83 5.69 -19.01
CA LYS A 224 -1.90 6.57 -19.73
C LYS A 224 -2.46 7.97 -20.00
N ASP A 225 -3.71 8.20 -19.63
CA ASP A 225 -4.35 9.50 -19.82
C ASP A 225 -3.71 10.56 -18.90
N ILE A 226 -2.98 11.48 -19.50
CA ILE A 226 -2.23 12.54 -18.81
C ILE A 226 -3.12 13.53 -18.06
N ARG A 227 -4.44 13.53 -18.29
CA ARG A 227 -5.38 14.32 -17.50
C ARG A 227 -5.47 13.82 -16.06
N TRP A 228 -5.17 12.53 -15.83
CA TRP A 228 -5.36 11.85 -14.57
C TRP A 228 -4.06 11.31 -13.96
N THR A 229 -3.09 10.91 -14.80
CA THR A 229 -1.84 10.30 -14.32
C THR A 229 -0.84 11.34 -13.84
N GLY A 230 -0.12 11.02 -12.76
CA GLY A 230 0.90 11.91 -12.17
C GLY A 230 0.31 13.12 -11.43
N LYS A 231 -0.99 13.12 -11.13
CA LYS A 231 -1.72 14.22 -10.50
C LYS A 231 -2.40 13.84 -9.20
N ASN A 232 -1.99 12.74 -8.59
CA ASN A 232 -2.62 12.25 -7.36
C ASN A 232 -2.76 13.35 -6.31
N ALA A 233 -1.71 14.14 -6.08
CA ALA A 233 -1.68 15.23 -5.10
C ALA A 233 -2.61 16.41 -5.43
N GLU A 234 -3.22 16.46 -6.63
CA GLU A 234 -4.29 17.40 -6.96
C GLU A 234 -5.67 16.89 -6.47
N PHE A 235 -5.80 15.57 -6.28
CA PHE A 235 -7.07 14.92 -6.01
C PHE A 235 -7.17 14.36 -4.60
N PHE A 236 -6.13 13.70 -4.11
CA PHE A 236 -6.15 13.07 -2.79
C PHE A 236 -4.78 13.11 -2.13
N ARG A 237 -4.76 12.85 -0.82
CA ARG A 237 -3.55 12.68 -0.03
C ARG A 237 -3.64 11.42 0.79
N ILE A 238 -2.55 10.65 0.83
CA ILE A 238 -2.41 9.52 1.73
C ILE A 238 -1.24 9.78 2.68
N THR A 239 -1.56 9.82 3.96
CA THR A 239 -0.56 10.01 5.02
C THR A 239 -0.47 8.78 5.88
N ILE A 240 0.75 8.36 6.19
CA ILE A 240 1.03 7.33 7.20
C ILE A 240 1.71 7.96 8.41
N THR A 241 1.28 7.53 9.60
CA THR A 241 1.83 8.03 10.87
C THR A 241 2.01 6.86 11.82
N PRO A 242 3.25 6.55 12.25
CA PRO A 242 3.46 5.55 13.28
C PRO A 242 2.86 6.05 14.60
N GLU A 243 2.08 5.22 15.25
CA GLU A 243 1.54 5.52 16.58
C GLU A 243 2.66 5.35 17.62
N ALA A 244 2.72 6.26 18.58
CA ALA A 244 3.65 6.13 19.69
C ALA A 244 3.34 4.82 20.44
N GLY A 245 4.35 3.97 20.63
CA GLY A 245 4.19 2.76 21.43
C GLY A 245 3.70 3.12 22.83
N MET A 246 2.61 2.50 23.25
CA MET A 246 2.13 2.58 24.64
C MET A 246 3.09 1.81 25.55
#